data_6b6d1cf8f589ce354a525af98fb8b82a
#
_entry.id   6b6d1cf8f589ce354a525af98fb8b82a
#
_cell.length_a   1.000
_cell.length_b   1.000
_cell.length_c   1.000
_cell.angle_alpha   90.00
_cell.angle_beta   90.00
_cell.angle_gamma   90.00
#
_symmetry.space_group_name_H-M   'P 1'
#
loop_
_entity.id
_entity.type
_entity.pdbx_description
1 polymer ?
#
loop_
_entity_poly.entity_id
_entity_poly.type
_entity_poly.pdbx_seq_one_letter_code
_entity_poly.pdbx_strand_id
1 'polypeptide(L)'
;MVSSPASGVPDVRFWAEQGGMLLKQARHAARMRQKELAGVSGTSRTTLSAYEHGRKSPTLETAGRILDAAGFRLVLEPRAGFSSRVADDGRPFSVPGHLPRLTVAEALGKLRLGGRIYDLADRGQRREAYSALLCEGGPRELLDHVDGVLLVELWEELDLPAAVRTAWAPMIEQARRGG
;
A
#
# COMPACT_ATOMS: atom_id res chain seq x y z
N MET A 1 3.27 -5.30 26.45
CA MET A 1 3.01 -6.68 25.93
C MET A 1 2.83 -6.55 24.44
N VAL A 2 3.81 -7.01 23.68
CA VAL A 2 3.76 -6.98 22.19
C VAL A 2 2.82 -8.12 21.78
N SER A 3 1.65 -7.78 21.22
CA SER A 3 0.80 -8.80 20.59
C SER A 3 1.53 -9.41 19.41
N SER A 4 1.93 -10.66 19.55
CA SER A 4 2.42 -11.49 18.44
C SER A 4 1.37 -11.50 17.32
N PRO A 5 1.79 -11.42 16.03
CA PRO A 5 0.87 -11.64 14.93
C PRO A 5 0.30 -13.06 15.06
N ALA A 6 -0.99 -13.18 14.83
CA ALA A 6 -1.70 -14.46 14.87
C ALA A 6 -0.94 -15.51 14.06
N SER A 7 -0.43 -16.54 14.76
CA SER A 7 0.21 -17.72 14.17
C SER A 7 -0.87 -18.61 13.50
N GLY A 8 -1.40 -18.15 12.38
CA GLY A 8 -2.19 -18.96 11.47
C GLY A 8 -1.28 -19.42 10.33
N VAL A 9 -1.25 -20.72 10.05
CA VAL A 9 -0.62 -21.24 8.82
C VAL A 9 -1.26 -20.47 7.66
N PRO A 10 -0.45 -19.84 6.76
CA PRO A 10 -1.02 -19.09 5.63
C PRO A 10 -1.93 -19.99 4.82
N ASP A 11 -3.16 -19.55 4.57
CA ASP A 11 -4.09 -20.29 3.73
C ASP A 11 -3.56 -20.37 2.30
N VAL A 12 -3.12 -21.56 1.90
CA VAL A 12 -2.54 -21.81 0.57
C VAL A 12 -3.55 -21.49 -0.54
N ARG A 13 -4.85 -21.77 -0.30
CA ARG A 13 -5.91 -21.45 -1.28
C ARG A 13 -6.07 -19.96 -1.46
N PHE A 14 -6.08 -19.21 -0.37
CA PHE A 14 -6.13 -17.76 -0.41
C PHE A 14 -5.03 -17.18 -1.29
N TRP A 15 -3.78 -17.63 -1.11
CA TRP A 15 -2.65 -17.13 -1.92
C TRP A 15 -2.72 -17.57 -3.38
N ALA A 16 -3.23 -18.77 -3.67
CA ALA A 16 -3.43 -19.23 -5.05
C ALA A 16 -4.50 -18.37 -5.78
N GLU A 17 -5.60 -18.08 -5.11
CA GLU A 17 -6.68 -17.23 -5.64
C GLU A 17 -6.22 -15.79 -5.84
N GLN A 18 -5.53 -15.21 -4.85
CA GLN A 18 -4.99 -13.84 -4.95
C GLN A 18 -3.95 -13.72 -6.08
N GLY A 19 -3.02 -14.66 -6.17
CA GLY A 19 -2.03 -14.69 -7.25
C GLY A 19 -2.69 -14.84 -8.63
N GLY A 20 -3.70 -15.67 -8.73
CA GLY A 20 -4.49 -15.84 -9.95
C GLY A 20 -5.22 -14.55 -10.36
N MET A 21 -5.84 -13.87 -9.40
CA MET A 21 -6.48 -12.57 -9.64
C MET A 21 -5.49 -11.53 -10.15
N LEU A 22 -4.30 -11.42 -9.56
CA LEU A 22 -3.28 -10.47 -9.99
C LEU A 22 -2.85 -10.71 -11.45
N LEU A 23 -2.61 -11.96 -11.84
CA LEU A 23 -2.27 -12.31 -13.22
C LEU A 23 -3.40 -11.94 -14.19
N LYS A 24 -4.65 -12.24 -13.81
CA LYS A 24 -5.83 -11.88 -14.60
C LYS A 24 -5.99 -10.36 -14.75
N GLN A 25 -5.80 -9.61 -13.68
CA GLN A 25 -5.87 -8.14 -13.69
C GLN A 25 -4.77 -7.54 -14.57
N ALA A 26 -3.53 -7.98 -14.46
CA ALA A 26 -2.42 -7.55 -15.30
C ALA A 26 -2.73 -7.77 -16.79
N ARG A 27 -3.21 -8.97 -17.15
CA ARG A 27 -3.61 -9.27 -18.52
C ARG A 27 -4.73 -8.35 -19.03
N HIS A 28 -5.77 -8.10 -18.23
CA HIS A 28 -6.87 -7.21 -18.61
C HIS A 28 -6.40 -5.76 -18.77
N ALA A 29 -5.54 -5.27 -17.87
CA ALA A 29 -4.96 -3.94 -17.96
C ALA A 29 -4.09 -3.78 -19.21
N ALA A 30 -3.36 -4.84 -19.60
CA ALA A 30 -2.62 -4.91 -20.86
C ALA A 30 -3.53 -5.11 -22.10
N ARG A 31 -4.85 -5.27 -21.92
CA ARG A 31 -5.84 -5.54 -22.98
C ARG A 31 -5.53 -6.81 -23.80
N MET A 32 -4.87 -7.79 -23.19
CA MET A 32 -4.48 -9.03 -23.87
C MET A 32 -5.50 -10.15 -23.66
N ARG A 33 -5.64 -11.01 -24.67
CA ARG A 33 -6.36 -12.28 -24.53
C ARG A 33 -5.46 -13.33 -23.87
N GLN A 34 -6.04 -14.33 -23.22
CA GLN A 34 -5.27 -15.43 -22.61
C GLN A 34 -4.30 -16.11 -23.59
N LYS A 35 -4.72 -16.30 -24.85
CA LYS A 35 -3.88 -16.91 -25.89
C LYS A 35 -2.67 -16.06 -26.22
N GLU A 36 -2.83 -14.75 -26.28
CA GLU A 36 -1.77 -13.79 -26.59
C GLU A 36 -0.74 -13.75 -25.45
N LEU A 37 -1.20 -13.52 -24.21
CA LEU A 37 -0.30 -13.48 -23.06
C LEU A 37 0.42 -14.83 -22.84
N ALA A 38 -0.28 -15.94 -23.02
CA ALA A 38 0.32 -17.26 -22.94
C ALA A 38 1.45 -17.43 -23.96
N GLY A 39 1.24 -16.99 -25.21
CA GLY A 39 2.26 -17.07 -26.28
C GLY A 39 3.50 -16.25 -25.97
N VAL A 40 3.34 -14.97 -25.59
CA VAL A 40 4.48 -14.08 -25.32
C VAL A 40 5.21 -14.41 -24.00
N SER A 41 4.52 -14.99 -23.03
CA SER A 41 5.12 -15.42 -21.77
C SER A 41 5.70 -16.83 -21.77
N GLY A 42 5.66 -17.54 -22.92
CA GLY A 42 6.15 -18.92 -23.02
C GLY A 42 5.36 -19.92 -22.17
N THR A 43 4.07 -19.68 -21.98
CA THR A 43 3.18 -20.54 -21.22
C THR A 43 2.03 -21.08 -22.11
N SER A 44 1.40 -22.20 -21.78
CA SER A 44 0.21 -22.64 -22.49
C SER A 44 -1.02 -21.87 -22.03
N ARG A 45 -2.00 -21.65 -22.94
CA ARG A 45 -3.28 -21.03 -22.59
C ARG A 45 -3.98 -21.77 -21.46
N THR A 46 -3.96 -23.11 -21.48
CA THR A 46 -4.57 -23.96 -20.44
C THR A 46 -3.92 -23.76 -19.09
N THR A 47 -2.59 -23.66 -19.05
CA THR A 47 -1.82 -23.41 -17.84
C THR A 47 -2.10 -22.00 -17.30
N LEU A 48 -2.06 -20.98 -18.16
CA LEU A 48 -2.40 -19.60 -17.76
C LEU A 48 -3.83 -19.52 -17.21
N SER A 49 -4.81 -20.17 -17.87
CA SER A 49 -6.17 -20.24 -17.35
C SER A 49 -6.24 -20.93 -15.99
N ALA A 50 -5.47 -21.99 -15.75
CA ALA A 50 -5.43 -22.66 -14.46
C ALA A 50 -4.86 -21.74 -13.36
N TYR A 51 -3.85 -20.94 -13.67
CA TYR A 51 -3.29 -19.94 -12.76
C TYR A 51 -4.30 -18.83 -12.45
N GLU A 52 -4.90 -18.23 -13.47
CA GLU A 52 -5.87 -17.12 -13.30
C GLU A 52 -7.12 -17.51 -12.49
N HIS A 53 -7.45 -18.80 -12.43
CA HIS A 53 -8.57 -19.32 -11.64
C HIS A 53 -8.12 -19.97 -10.31
N GLY A 54 -6.88 -19.80 -9.90
CA GLY A 54 -6.36 -20.34 -8.64
C GLY A 54 -6.30 -21.86 -8.57
N ARG A 55 -6.51 -22.58 -9.70
CA ARG A 55 -6.47 -24.05 -9.75
C ARG A 55 -5.05 -24.61 -9.69
N LYS A 56 -4.07 -23.79 -10.03
CA LYS A 56 -2.63 -24.05 -9.90
C LYS A 56 -1.93 -22.77 -9.46
N SER A 57 -0.84 -22.90 -8.72
CA SER A 57 0.03 -21.78 -8.37
C SER A 57 1.26 -21.79 -9.27
N PRO A 58 1.59 -20.68 -9.95
CA PRO A 58 2.85 -20.55 -10.66
C PRO A 58 4.02 -20.45 -9.67
N THR A 59 5.22 -20.85 -10.09
CA THR A 59 6.44 -20.47 -9.39
C THR A 59 6.62 -18.95 -9.50
N LEU A 60 7.43 -18.35 -8.61
CA LEU A 60 7.74 -16.92 -8.65
C LEU A 60 8.36 -16.52 -10.00
N GLU A 61 9.25 -17.36 -10.55
CA GLU A 61 9.83 -17.17 -11.88
C GLU A 61 8.74 -17.13 -12.98
N THR A 62 7.82 -18.10 -12.96
CA THR A 62 6.73 -18.16 -13.94
C THR A 62 5.78 -16.97 -13.81
N ALA A 63 5.44 -16.58 -12.57
CA ALA A 63 4.60 -15.41 -12.32
C ALA A 63 5.28 -14.12 -12.80
N GLY A 64 6.57 -13.95 -12.48
CA GLY A 64 7.38 -12.80 -12.93
C GLY A 64 7.39 -12.68 -14.46
N ARG A 65 7.66 -13.79 -15.16
CA ARG A 65 7.68 -13.83 -16.63
C ARG A 65 6.33 -13.51 -17.26
N ILE A 66 5.22 -14.00 -16.67
CA ILE A 66 3.87 -13.69 -17.15
C ILE A 66 3.54 -12.21 -16.92
N LEU A 67 3.89 -11.65 -15.77
CA LEU A 67 3.66 -10.23 -15.47
C LEU A 67 4.52 -9.33 -16.34
N ASP A 68 5.80 -9.65 -16.54
CA ASP A 68 6.70 -8.90 -17.42
C ASP A 68 6.16 -8.86 -18.86
N ALA A 69 5.70 -10.01 -19.38
CA ALA A 69 5.05 -10.09 -20.68
C ALA A 69 3.77 -9.25 -20.81
N ALA A 70 3.10 -8.97 -19.70
CA ALA A 70 1.95 -8.07 -19.62
C ALA A 70 2.33 -6.60 -19.34
N GLY A 71 3.62 -6.28 -19.24
CA GLY A 71 4.13 -4.94 -18.94
C GLY A 71 4.09 -4.56 -17.45
N PHE A 72 4.04 -5.55 -16.55
CA PHE A 72 4.00 -5.36 -15.10
C PHE A 72 5.25 -5.93 -14.44
N ARG A 73 5.61 -5.38 -13.27
CA ARG A 73 6.73 -5.82 -12.45
C ARG A 73 6.23 -6.33 -11.10
N LEU A 74 6.82 -7.43 -10.61
CA LEU A 74 6.69 -7.81 -9.21
C LEU A 74 7.59 -6.91 -8.36
N VAL A 75 7.00 -6.30 -7.33
CA VAL A 75 7.70 -5.50 -6.33
C VAL A 75 7.49 -6.13 -4.97
N LEU A 76 8.55 -6.21 -4.18
CA LEU A 76 8.48 -6.63 -2.79
C LEU A 76 8.42 -5.38 -1.91
N GLU A 77 7.27 -5.17 -1.26
CA GLU A 77 7.08 -4.09 -0.31
C GLU A 77 7.03 -4.65 1.11
N PRO A 78 7.74 -4.03 2.08
CA PRO A 78 7.59 -4.41 3.48
C PRO A 78 6.15 -4.20 3.94
N ARG A 79 5.59 -5.18 4.64
CA ARG A 79 4.28 -5.02 5.25
C ARG A 79 4.37 -3.98 6.37
N ALA A 80 3.68 -2.86 6.24
CA ALA A 80 3.63 -1.85 7.29
C ALA A 80 2.96 -2.45 8.54
N GLY A 81 3.75 -2.66 9.58
CA GLY A 81 3.22 -2.87 10.92
C GLY A 81 2.69 -1.56 11.47
N PHE A 82 1.65 -1.61 12.30
CA PHE A 82 1.11 -0.44 12.99
C PHE A 82 1.16 -0.64 14.50
N SER A 83 1.51 0.41 15.23
CA SER A 83 1.29 0.51 16.66
C SER A 83 0.10 1.42 16.94
N SER A 84 -0.86 0.94 17.74
CA SER A 84 -1.96 1.78 18.23
C SER A 84 -1.47 2.57 19.44
N ARG A 85 -1.78 3.86 19.46
CA ARG A 85 -1.49 4.80 20.55
C ARG A 85 -2.79 5.50 20.95
N VAL A 86 -2.79 6.17 22.07
CA VAL A 86 -3.92 6.95 22.57
C VAL A 86 -3.44 8.39 22.78
N ALA A 87 -4.18 9.34 22.25
CA ALA A 87 -3.93 10.77 22.42
C ALA A 87 -4.42 11.24 23.82
N ASP A 88 -4.06 12.45 24.20
CA ASP A 88 -4.40 13.01 25.51
C ASP A 88 -5.92 13.17 25.73
N ASP A 89 -6.67 13.26 24.64
CA ASP A 89 -8.15 13.31 24.62
C ASP A 89 -8.81 11.92 24.67
N GLY A 90 -8.02 10.84 24.78
CA GLY A 90 -8.49 9.46 24.83
C GLY A 90 -8.77 8.82 23.46
N ARG A 91 -8.57 9.53 22.34
CA ARG A 91 -8.78 8.98 21.01
C ARG A 91 -7.61 8.09 20.58
N PRO A 92 -7.89 6.90 20.03
CA PRO A 92 -6.84 6.05 19.48
C PRO A 92 -6.37 6.59 18.12
N PHE A 93 -5.07 6.51 17.88
CA PHE A 93 -4.46 6.79 16.59
C PHE A 93 -3.41 5.74 16.23
N SER A 94 -3.07 5.63 14.95
CA SER A 94 -2.16 4.62 14.42
C SER A 94 -0.83 5.24 13.98
N VAL A 95 0.28 4.56 14.30
CA VAL A 95 1.61 4.94 13.83
C VAL A 95 2.19 3.76 13.04
N PRO A 96 2.56 3.93 11.76
CA PRO A 96 3.15 2.87 10.96
C PRO A 96 4.57 2.56 11.41
N GLY A 97 5.07 1.36 11.13
CA GLY A 97 6.46 0.97 11.40
C GLY A 97 7.46 1.55 10.41
N HIS A 98 7.01 2.05 9.27
CA HIS A 98 7.77 2.79 8.27
C HIS A 98 6.84 3.69 7.45
N LEU A 99 7.39 4.74 6.88
CA LEU A 99 6.63 5.65 6.03
C LEU A 99 6.46 5.05 4.62
N PRO A 100 5.24 4.99 4.09
CA PRO A 100 5.00 4.49 2.74
C PRO A 100 5.55 5.45 1.68
N ARG A 101 5.89 4.90 0.53
CA ARG A 101 6.18 5.65 -0.70
C ARG A 101 5.06 5.42 -1.67
N LEU A 102 4.38 6.47 -2.04
CA LEU A 102 3.28 6.43 -3.00
C LEU A 102 3.78 6.81 -4.40
N THR A 103 3.06 6.38 -5.42
CA THR A 103 3.25 6.96 -6.76
C THR A 103 2.81 8.43 -6.75
N VAL A 104 3.32 9.23 -7.68
CA VAL A 104 2.94 10.66 -7.80
C VAL A 104 1.42 10.84 -7.94
N ALA A 105 0.77 9.93 -8.68
CA ALA A 105 -0.69 9.98 -8.89
C ALA A 105 -1.47 9.69 -7.60
N GLU A 106 -1.00 8.80 -6.75
CA GLU A 106 -1.60 8.48 -5.45
C GLU A 106 -1.32 9.60 -4.44
N ALA A 107 -0.06 10.04 -4.34
CA ALA A 107 0.40 11.05 -3.38
C ALA A 107 -0.25 12.42 -3.59
N LEU A 108 -0.55 12.79 -4.85
CA LEU A 108 -1.12 14.06 -5.25
C LEU A 108 -2.57 13.95 -5.75
N GLY A 109 -3.22 12.82 -5.49
CA GLY A 109 -4.60 12.56 -5.88
C GLY A 109 -5.62 13.31 -5.02
N LYS A 110 -6.88 12.93 -5.18
CA LYS A 110 -7.98 13.48 -4.35
C LYS A 110 -8.33 12.52 -3.24
N LEU A 111 -8.44 13.05 -2.02
CA LEU A 111 -8.83 12.32 -0.83
C LEU A 111 -10.21 12.78 -0.36
N ARG A 112 -11.10 11.83 -0.07
CA ARG A 112 -12.35 12.10 0.64
C ARG A 112 -12.18 11.70 2.10
N LEU A 113 -12.25 12.68 3.01
CA LEU A 113 -12.13 12.47 4.45
C LEU A 113 -13.17 13.30 5.19
N GLY A 114 -13.92 12.71 6.11
CA GLY A 114 -14.94 13.42 6.90
C GLY A 114 -16.01 14.12 6.06
N GLY A 115 -16.34 13.59 4.86
CA GLY A 115 -17.32 14.21 3.95
C GLY A 115 -16.77 15.35 3.09
N ARG A 116 -15.54 15.80 3.32
CA ARG A 116 -14.84 16.81 2.52
C ARG A 116 -13.90 16.14 1.51
N ILE A 117 -13.72 16.76 0.34
CA ILE A 117 -12.74 16.35 -0.67
C ILE A 117 -11.55 17.29 -0.60
N TYR A 118 -10.36 16.71 -0.42
CA TYR A 118 -9.08 17.42 -0.43
C TYR A 118 -8.36 17.12 -1.75
N ASP A 119 -7.79 18.13 -2.37
CA ASP A 119 -6.85 17.99 -3.49
C ASP A 119 -5.43 17.94 -2.89
N LEU A 120 -4.82 16.75 -2.89
CA LEU A 120 -3.49 16.57 -2.30
C LEU A 120 -2.37 17.18 -3.17
N ALA A 121 -2.65 17.62 -4.40
CA ALA A 121 -1.72 18.43 -5.18
C ALA A 121 -1.58 19.84 -4.60
N ASP A 122 -2.64 20.38 -3.99
CA ASP A 122 -2.59 21.65 -3.26
C ASP A 122 -1.91 21.46 -1.90
N ARG A 123 -0.82 22.22 -1.65
CA ARG A 123 -0.02 22.10 -0.42
C ARG A 123 -0.83 22.38 0.84
N GLY A 124 -1.71 23.40 0.81
CA GLY A 124 -2.52 23.79 1.95
C GLY A 124 -3.54 22.71 2.32
N GLN A 125 -4.26 22.19 1.32
CA GLN A 125 -5.23 21.12 1.52
C GLN A 125 -4.55 19.81 1.93
N ARG A 126 -3.37 19.50 1.36
CA ARG A 126 -2.57 18.35 1.78
C ARG A 126 -2.14 18.46 3.24
N ARG A 127 -1.71 19.62 3.71
CA ARG A 127 -1.36 19.87 5.11
C ARG A 127 -2.56 19.61 6.04
N GLU A 128 -3.74 20.16 5.72
CA GLU A 128 -4.96 19.91 6.49
C GLU A 128 -5.33 18.43 6.50
N ALA A 129 -5.31 17.77 5.35
CA ALA A 129 -5.61 16.36 5.20
C ALA A 129 -4.65 15.47 6.00
N TYR A 130 -3.34 15.76 5.94
CA TYR A 130 -2.34 15.00 6.69
C TYR A 130 -2.48 15.21 8.20
N SER A 131 -2.75 16.42 8.68
CA SER A 131 -3.04 16.65 10.10
C SER A 131 -4.22 15.80 10.58
N ALA A 132 -5.30 15.75 9.82
CA ALA A 132 -6.47 14.93 10.16
C ALA A 132 -6.16 13.41 10.09
N LEU A 133 -5.47 12.95 9.04
CA LEU A 133 -5.10 11.54 8.88
C LEU A 133 -4.20 11.02 10.00
N LEU A 134 -3.20 11.80 10.44
CA LEU A 134 -2.30 11.39 11.51
C LEU A 134 -3.01 11.30 12.86
N CYS A 135 -4.07 12.10 13.07
CA CYS A 135 -4.86 12.09 14.30
C CYS A 135 -5.94 11.01 14.34
N GLU A 136 -6.63 10.78 13.21
CA GLU A 136 -7.87 10.00 13.17
C GLU A 136 -7.87 8.91 12.09
N GLY A 137 -6.89 8.93 11.19
CA GLY A 137 -6.81 7.97 10.08
C GLY A 137 -6.51 6.55 10.53
N GLY A 138 -7.25 5.60 9.95
CA GLY A 138 -6.97 4.18 10.13
C GLY A 138 -5.70 3.74 9.38
N PRO A 139 -5.17 2.54 9.69
CA PRO A 139 -3.97 2.01 9.04
C PRO A 139 -4.01 2.04 7.51
N ARG A 140 -5.16 1.71 6.94
CA ARG A 140 -5.35 1.67 5.49
C ARG A 140 -5.32 3.08 4.88
N GLU A 141 -6.04 4.02 5.47
CA GLU A 141 -6.09 5.41 5.00
C GLU A 141 -4.70 6.06 5.04
N LEU A 142 -3.92 5.76 6.08
CA LEU A 142 -2.53 6.22 6.20
C LEU A 142 -1.65 5.67 5.08
N LEU A 143 -1.77 4.36 4.77
CA LEU A 143 -1.00 3.73 3.70
C LEU A 143 -1.41 4.21 2.31
N ASP A 144 -2.70 4.46 2.09
CA ASP A 144 -3.24 4.80 0.78
C ASP A 144 -3.03 6.29 0.42
N HIS A 145 -2.79 7.18 1.43
CA HIS A 145 -2.84 8.63 1.19
C HIS A 145 -1.69 9.43 1.80
N VAL A 146 -0.91 8.88 2.73
CA VAL A 146 0.21 9.61 3.34
C VAL A 146 1.52 9.18 2.70
N ASP A 147 2.07 10.01 1.81
CA ASP A 147 3.42 9.79 1.26
C ASP A 147 4.48 10.27 2.24
N GLY A 148 5.49 9.42 2.47
CA GLY A 148 6.52 9.69 3.48
C GLY A 148 7.39 10.91 3.17
N VAL A 149 7.66 11.20 1.88
CA VAL A 149 8.47 12.37 1.49
C VAL A 149 7.71 13.65 1.74
N LEU A 150 6.45 13.69 1.26
CA LEU A 150 5.59 14.84 1.44
C LEU A 150 5.24 15.08 2.91
N LEU A 151 5.15 14.00 3.71
CA LEU A 151 4.95 14.13 5.15
C LEU A 151 6.18 14.76 5.83
N VAL A 152 7.39 14.30 5.51
CA VAL A 152 8.64 14.88 6.06
C VAL A 152 8.77 16.34 5.68
N GLU A 153 8.42 16.72 4.44
CA GLU A 153 8.44 18.09 3.96
C GLU A 153 7.46 19.01 4.72
N LEU A 154 6.28 18.51 5.05
CA LEU A 154 5.23 19.28 5.73
C LEU A 154 5.30 19.20 7.25
N TRP A 155 6.14 18.36 7.82
CA TRP A 155 6.12 17.98 9.24
C TRP A 155 6.06 19.14 10.23
N GLU A 156 6.85 20.19 10.00
CA GLU A 156 6.91 21.34 10.91
C GLU A 156 5.66 22.22 10.82
N GLU A 157 4.93 22.15 9.70
CA GLU A 157 3.74 22.96 9.42
C GLU A 157 2.43 22.26 9.84
N LEU A 158 2.49 20.97 10.19
CA LEU A 158 1.31 20.21 10.60
C LEU A 158 0.79 20.68 11.95
N ASP A 159 -0.51 20.87 12.05
CA ASP A 159 -1.20 21.12 13.32
C ASP A 159 -1.56 19.79 13.98
N LEU A 160 -0.74 19.37 14.93
CA LEU A 160 -0.84 18.06 15.58
C LEU A 160 -0.84 18.21 17.10
N PRO A 161 -1.71 17.46 17.82
CA PRO A 161 -1.61 17.31 19.26
C PRO A 161 -0.23 16.80 19.69
N ALA A 162 0.25 17.21 20.87
CA ALA A 162 1.58 16.88 21.34
C ALA A 162 1.84 15.36 21.39
N ALA A 163 0.87 14.57 21.81
CA ALA A 163 0.97 13.10 21.86
C ALA A 163 1.16 12.49 20.47
N VAL A 164 0.41 12.96 19.45
CA VAL A 164 0.54 12.51 18.06
C VAL A 164 1.91 12.90 17.52
N ARG A 165 2.32 14.15 17.68
CA ARG A 165 3.63 14.65 17.23
C ARG A 165 4.77 13.84 17.83
N THR A 166 4.73 13.58 19.16
CA THR A 166 5.74 12.79 19.85
C THR A 166 5.81 11.36 19.33
N ALA A 167 4.67 10.73 19.08
CA ALA A 167 4.63 9.34 18.62
C ALA A 167 5.13 9.16 17.17
N TRP A 168 4.93 10.16 16.30
CA TRP A 168 5.34 10.13 14.90
C TRP A 168 6.78 10.64 14.67
N ALA A 169 7.33 11.45 15.59
CA ALA A 169 8.65 12.07 15.46
C ALA A 169 9.79 11.06 15.15
N PRO A 170 9.89 9.88 15.79
CA PRO A 170 10.95 8.92 15.48
C PRO A 170 10.94 8.44 14.01
N MET A 171 9.74 8.31 13.41
CA MET A 171 9.57 7.92 12.01
C MET A 171 10.08 9.01 11.06
N ILE A 172 9.77 10.25 11.37
CA ILE A 172 10.23 11.42 10.60
C ILE A 172 11.75 11.56 10.67
N GLU A 173 12.33 11.41 11.86
CA GLU A 173 13.78 11.44 12.03
C GLU A 173 14.49 10.33 11.27
N GLN A 174 13.93 9.11 11.32
CA GLN A 174 14.47 7.99 10.56
C GLN A 174 14.43 8.25 9.05
N ALA A 175 13.31 8.79 8.55
CA ALA A 175 13.17 9.12 7.12
C ALA A 175 14.13 10.23 6.69
N ARG A 176 14.38 11.24 7.53
CA ARG A 176 15.37 12.31 7.28
C ARG A 176 16.81 11.80 7.20
N ARG A 177 17.15 10.70 7.89
CA ARG A 177 18.50 10.10 7.87
C ARG A 177 18.73 9.14 6.72
N GLY A 178 17.67 8.57 6.17
CA GLY A 178 17.74 7.54 5.13
C GLY A 178 17.56 8.07 3.69
N GLY A 179 17.34 9.35 3.51
CA GLY A 179 17.27 10.07 2.24
C GLY A 179 18.53 10.87 1.98
#